data_3ff924b4ee0dfcfea12c95da5bc4e215
#
_entry.id   3ff924b4ee0dfcfea12c95da5bc4e215
#
_cell.length_a   1.000
_cell.length_b   1.000
_cell.length_c   1.000
_cell.angle_alpha   90.00
_cell.angle_beta   90.00
_cell.angle_gamma   90.00
#
_symmetry.space_group_name_H-M   'P 1'
#
loop_
_entity.id
_entity.type
_entity.pdbx_description
1 polymer ?
#
loop_
_entity_poly.entity_id
_entity_poly.type
_entity_poly.pdbx_seq_one_letter_code
_entity_poly.pdbx_strand_id
1 'polypeptide(L)'
;GLVGSEMCIRDRITSDINLTKPIFSNFSVPFEVYQKDANLLAKELDGLDLVYLDPPYNQHPYGSNYFMLNLIASYEEPSKISKVSGIAKDWNRSVFNKKSSASEAFFELIENLKAKFVLISFNSEGFINQDEFDKNLNKMGKVHLLRQKYNAYRGSRNLKSRNIHVDELLYVLQK
;
A
#
# COMPACT_ATOMS: atom_id res chain seq x y z
N GLY A 1 6.07 29.45 -13.83
CA GLY A 1 6.73 28.92 -12.99
C GLY A 1 7.48 27.61 -12.97
N LEU A 2 8.73 27.58 -13.43
CA LEU A 2 9.63 26.40 -13.41
C LEU A 2 10.46 26.27 -12.12
N VAL A 3 10.22 27.13 -11.12
CA VAL A 3 11.06 27.20 -9.89
C VAL A 3 10.88 25.96 -8.98
N GLY A 4 9.75 25.26 -9.08
CA GLY A 4 9.51 24.05 -8.27
C GLY A 4 10.27 22.80 -8.76
N SER A 5 10.51 22.70 -10.06
CA SER A 5 11.19 21.54 -10.65
C SER A 5 12.71 21.60 -10.51
N GLU A 6 13.31 22.79 -10.56
CA GLU A 6 14.76 22.94 -10.39
C GLU A 6 15.22 22.63 -8.96
N MET A 7 14.42 22.90 -7.94
CA MET A 7 14.80 22.58 -6.56
C MET A 7 14.73 21.07 -6.26
N CYS A 8 13.82 20.35 -6.90
CA CYS A 8 13.83 18.88 -6.82
C CYS A 8 15.03 18.24 -7.54
N ILE A 9 15.59 18.95 -8.52
CA ILE A 9 16.77 18.48 -9.26
C ILE A 9 18.07 18.71 -8.47
N ARG A 10 18.12 19.71 -7.59
CA ARG A 10 19.30 20.00 -6.76
C ARG A 10 19.48 19.07 -5.56
N ASP A 11 18.41 18.44 -5.08
CA ASP A 11 18.45 17.46 -4.00
C ASP A 11 18.69 16.04 -4.52
N ARG A 12 19.33 15.89 -5.68
CA ARG A 12 19.69 14.59 -6.21
C ARG A 12 20.63 13.89 -5.24
N ILE A 13 20.25 12.70 -4.83
CA ILE A 13 21.18 11.74 -4.25
C ILE A 13 22.19 11.41 -5.35
N THR A 14 23.40 11.87 -5.18
CA THR A 14 24.53 11.67 -6.14
C THR A 14 25.39 10.49 -5.76
N SER A 15 24.98 9.73 -4.74
CA SER A 15 25.68 8.53 -4.31
C SER A 15 25.46 7.39 -5.31
N ASP A 16 26.47 6.55 -5.46
CA ASP A 16 26.40 5.35 -6.28
C ASP A 16 25.34 4.39 -5.76
N ILE A 17 24.64 3.74 -6.68
CA ILE A 17 23.70 2.66 -6.36
C ILE A 17 24.51 1.36 -6.23
N ASN A 18 24.62 0.86 -5.01
CA ASN A 18 25.26 -0.42 -4.73
C ASN A 18 24.21 -1.53 -4.60
N LEU A 19 24.29 -2.51 -5.47
CA LEU A 19 23.47 -3.71 -5.37
C LEU A 19 24.04 -4.65 -4.32
N THR A 20 23.27 -4.89 -3.26
CA THR A 20 23.60 -5.89 -2.25
C THR A 20 22.88 -7.20 -2.54
N LYS A 21 23.44 -8.30 -2.04
CA LYS A 21 22.74 -9.59 -2.16
C LYS A 21 21.40 -9.52 -1.44
N PRO A 22 20.31 -10.03 -2.03
CA PRO A 22 19.03 -10.08 -1.34
C PRO A 22 19.12 -11.03 -0.14
N ILE A 23 18.37 -10.70 0.91
CA ILE A 23 18.22 -11.55 2.07
C ILE A 23 17.17 -12.60 1.71
N PHE A 24 17.58 -13.86 1.71
CA PHE A 24 16.68 -14.99 1.47
C PHE A 24 16.11 -15.52 2.78
N SER A 25 14.92 -16.09 2.71
CA SER A 25 14.35 -16.85 3.82
C SER A 25 15.22 -18.07 4.15
N ASN A 26 15.39 -18.33 5.44
CA ASN A 26 16.03 -19.56 5.92
C ASN A 26 15.08 -20.78 5.87
N PHE A 27 13.82 -20.56 5.51
CA PHE A 27 12.83 -21.62 5.42
C PHE A 27 12.64 -22.05 3.97
N SER A 28 12.71 -23.36 3.75
CA SER A 28 12.36 -23.97 2.47
C SER A 28 10.93 -24.50 2.57
N VAL A 29 9.97 -23.68 2.14
CA VAL A 29 8.55 -24.02 2.14
C VAL A 29 7.99 -23.81 0.73
N PRO A 30 6.97 -24.58 0.31
CA PRO A 30 6.23 -24.30 -0.91
C PRO A 30 5.64 -22.88 -0.84
N PHE A 31 5.68 -22.17 -1.95
CA PHE A 31 5.07 -20.86 -2.08
C PHE A 31 4.43 -20.71 -3.46
N GLU A 32 3.42 -19.84 -3.51
CA GLU A 32 2.76 -19.44 -4.74
C GLU A 32 2.71 -17.91 -4.83
N VAL A 33 2.85 -17.40 -6.04
CA VAL A 33 2.79 -15.95 -6.31
C VAL A 33 1.65 -15.66 -7.26
N TYR A 34 0.75 -14.78 -6.85
CA TYR A 34 -0.39 -14.35 -7.65
C TYR A 34 -0.27 -12.88 -8.04
N GLN A 35 -0.55 -12.57 -9.30
CA GLN A 35 -0.72 -11.21 -9.80
C GLN A 35 -2.17 -11.04 -10.24
N LYS A 36 -3.07 -10.87 -9.28
CA LYS A 36 -4.52 -10.78 -9.48
C LYS A 36 -5.12 -9.63 -8.67
N ASP A 37 -6.35 -9.28 -8.99
CA ASP A 37 -7.19 -8.46 -8.11
C ASP A 37 -7.40 -9.18 -6.78
N ALA A 38 -7.15 -8.47 -5.67
CA ALA A 38 -7.18 -9.07 -4.34
C ALA A 38 -8.58 -9.54 -3.93
N ASN A 39 -9.64 -8.82 -4.34
CA ASN A 39 -11.01 -9.19 -4.03
C ASN A 39 -11.45 -10.46 -4.79
N LEU A 40 -10.92 -10.66 -6.00
CA LEU A 40 -11.15 -11.89 -6.75
C LEU A 40 -10.37 -13.05 -6.13
N LEU A 41 -9.09 -12.84 -5.81
CA LEU A 41 -8.25 -13.86 -5.20
C LEU A 41 -8.80 -14.32 -3.84
N ALA A 42 -9.32 -13.42 -3.03
CA ALA A 42 -9.90 -13.75 -1.72
C ALA A 42 -11.08 -14.75 -1.83
N LYS A 43 -11.82 -14.72 -2.93
CA LYS A 43 -12.93 -15.66 -3.18
C LYS A 43 -12.45 -17.06 -3.61
N GLU A 44 -11.24 -17.14 -4.17
CA GLU A 44 -10.65 -18.39 -4.65
C GLU A 44 -9.89 -19.16 -3.55
N LEU A 45 -9.31 -18.43 -2.59
CA LEU A 45 -8.50 -19.03 -1.52
C LEU A 45 -9.38 -19.59 -0.39
N ASP A 46 -8.97 -20.73 0.16
CA ASP A 46 -9.67 -21.39 1.26
C ASP A 46 -8.70 -21.99 2.29
N GLY A 47 -9.18 -22.21 3.50
CA GLY A 47 -8.44 -22.92 4.54
C GLY A 47 -7.19 -22.21 5.05
N LEU A 48 -7.13 -20.88 4.98
CA LEU A 48 -5.99 -20.10 5.41
C LEU A 48 -5.95 -19.98 6.94
N ASP A 49 -4.78 -20.19 7.53
CA ASP A 49 -4.57 -19.93 8.96
C ASP A 49 -4.43 -18.44 9.25
N LEU A 50 -3.66 -17.74 8.43
CA LEU A 50 -3.35 -16.33 8.61
C LEU A 50 -3.29 -15.61 7.26
N VAL A 51 -3.90 -14.44 7.18
CA VAL A 51 -3.74 -13.50 6.05
C VAL A 51 -3.21 -12.18 6.56
N TYR A 52 -2.18 -11.65 5.91
CA TYR A 52 -1.69 -10.30 6.14
C TYR A 52 -2.12 -9.39 4.99
N LEU A 53 -2.79 -8.29 5.34
CA LEU A 53 -3.27 -7.28 4.41
C LEU A 53 -2.50 -5.98 4.61
N ASP A 54 -1.88 -5.51 3.54
CA ASP A 54 -1.19 -4.21 3.48
C ASP A 54 -1.63 -3.46 2.20
N PRO A 55 -2.88 -3.01 2.15
CA PRO A 55 -3.45 -2.36 0.98
C PRO A 55 -2.94 -0.92 0.84
N PRO A 56 -3.02 -0.33 -0.36
CA PRO A 56 -2.91 1.11 -0.50
C PRO A 56 -4.00 1.80 0.34
N TYR A 57 -3.61 2.69 1.26
CA TYR A 57 -4.54 3.35 2.19
C TYR A 57 -4.90 4.80 1.80
N ASN A 58 -4.30 5.32 0.71
CA ASN A 58 -4.51 6.71 0.26
C ASN A 58 -4.48 6.82 -1.27
N GLN A 59 -4.51 8.07 -1.78
CA GLN A 59 -4.51 8.39 -3.21
C GLN A 59 -3.17 8.15 -3.94
N HIS A 60 -2.12 7.70 -3.26
CA HIS A 60 -0.80 7.50 -3.85
C HIS A 60 -0.64 6.07 -4.40
N PRO A 61 -0.86 5.84 -5.70
CA PRO A 61 -0.85 4.50 -6.25
C PRO A 61 0.57 3.99 -6.49
N TYR A 62 0.80 2.73 -6.21
CA TYR A 62 2.08 2.09 -6.46
C TYR A 62 2.49 2.12 -7.93
N GLY A 63 1.54 1.94 -8.86
CA GLY A 63 1.81 1.95 -10.29
C GLY A 63 2.43 3.24 -10.81
N SER A 64 2.16 4.39 -10.19
CA SER A 64 2.83 5.65 -10.53
C SER A 64 4.08 5.91 -9.68
N ASN A 65 4.05 5.57 -8.39
CA ASN A 65 5.17 5.84 -7.49
C ASN A 65 6.39 4.96 -7.81
N TYR A 66 6.16 3.72 -8.20
CA TYR A 66 7.20 2.75 -8.54
C TYR A 66 7.40 2.58 -10.05
N PHE A 67 6.87 3.50 -10.86
CA PHE A 67 6.94 3.44 -12.32
C PHE A 67 8.36 3.16 -12.85
N MET A 68 9.35 3.93 -12.38
CA MET A 68 10.74 3.76 -12.82
C MET A 68 11.33 2.40 -12.41
N LEU A 69 11.01 1.90 -11.22
CA LEU A 69 11.48 0.59 -10.77
C LEU A 69 10.82 -0.53 -11.58
N ASN A 70 9.53 -0.40 -11.87
CA ASN A 70 8.83 -1.35 -12.74
C ASN A 70 9.40 -1.34 -14.15
N LEU A 71 9.72 -0.17 -14.70
CA LEU A 71 10.34 -0.02 -16.01
C LEU A 71 11.72 -0.71 -16.07
N ILE A 72 12.52 -0.55 -15.02
CA ILE A 72 13.83 -1.21 -14.91
C ILE A 72 13.65 -2.74 -14.81
N ALA A 73 12.66 -3.20 -14.04
CA ALA A 73 12.42 -4.62 -13.82
C ALA A 73 11.85 -5.33 -15.06
N SER A 74 10.90 -4.71 -15.76
CA SER A 74 10.30 -5.27 -16.97
C SER A 74 11.16 -5.07 -18.21
N TYR A 75 11.96 -4.00 -18.22
CA TYR A 75 12.77 -3.54 -19.37
C TYR A 75 11.93 -3.31 -20.64
N GLU A 76 10.66 -2.95 -20.47
CA GLU A 76 9.70 -2.72 -21.56
C GLU A 76 9.40 -1.22 -21.68
N GLU A 77 9.48 -0.69 -22.90
CA GLU A 77 9.16 0.71 -23.17
C GLU A 77 7.65 0.95 -23.09
N PRO A 78 7.19 1.94 -22.30
CA PRO A 78 5.76 2.25 -22.20
C PRO A 78 5.21 2.77 -23.53
N SER A 79 4.05 2.27 -23.93
CA SER A 79 3.39 2.66 -25.19
C SER A 79 2.98 4.14 -25.25
N LYS A 80 2.62 4.72 -24.07
CA LYS A 80 2.17 6.11 -23.93
C LYS A 80 2.67 6.72 -22.63
N ILE A 81 3.42 7.79 -22.74
CA ILE A 81 3.95 8.55 -21.61
C ILE A 81 3.21 9.88 -21.48
N SER A 82 2.95 10.30 -20.25
CA SER A 82 2.44 11.63 -19.94
C SER A 82 3.51 12.69 -20.21
N LYS A 83 3.17 13.70 -21.03
CA LYS A 83 4.07 14.82 -21.31
C LYS A 83 4.36 15.68 -20.07
N VAL A 84 3.54 15.61 -19.04
CA VAL A 84 3.65 16.43 -17.82
C VAL A 84 4.44 15.71 -16.74
N SER A 85 4.11 14.43 -16.48
CA SER A 85 4.71 13.66 -15.37
C SER A 85 5.78 12.67 -15.79
N GLY A 86 5.93 12.39 -17.10
CA GLY A 86 6.84 11.37 -17.60
C GLY A 86 6.45 9.92 -17.23
N ILE A 87 5.26 9.72 -16.64
CA ILE A 87 4.78 8.41 -16.20
C ILE A 87 3.90 7.79 -17.29
N ALA A 88 3.94 6.47 -17.45
CA ALA A 88 3.05 5.76 -18.34
C ALA A 88 1.58 6.08 -18.02
N LYS A 89 0.72 6.19 -19.05
CA LYS A 89 -0.70 6.52 -18.84
C LYS A 89 -1.55 5.32 -18.46
N ASP A 90 -1.07 4.14 -18.74
CA ASP A 90 -1.72 2.84 -18.61
C ASP A 90 -1.30 2.05 -17.35
N TRP A 91 -0.67 2.73 -16.37
CA TRP A 91 -0.32 2.09 -15.12
C TRP A 91 -1.55 1.58 -14.36
N ASN A 92 -1.40 0.46 -13.67
CA ASN A 92 -2.47 -0.20 -12.92
C ASN A 92 -2.99 0.68 -11.77
N ARG A 93 -4.32 0.80 -11.66
CA ARG A 93 -5.01 1.61 -10.66
C ARG A 93 -5.82 0.73 -9.73
N SER A 94 -5.44 0.68 -8.48
CA SER A 94 -6.21 -0.05 -7.46
C SER A 94 -7.50 0.69 -7.08
N VAL A 95 -8.55 -0.05 -6.81
CA VAL A 95 -9.81 0.46 -6.21
C VAL A 95 -9.55 1.08 -4.83
N PHE A 96 -8.57 0.58 -4.09
CA PHE A 96 -8.16 1.08 -2.77
C PHE A 96 -7.53 2.48 -2.79
N ASN A 97 -7.07 2.96 -3.94
CA ASN A 97 -6.59 4.34 -4.11
C ASN A 97 -7.71 5.37 -4.37
N LYS A 98 -8.98 4.95 -4.37
CA LYS A 98 -10.14 5.82 -4.60
C LYS A 98 -10.95 5.96 -3.32
N LYS A 99 -10.99 7.17 -2.75
CA LYS A 99 -11.69 7.44 -1.49
C LYS A 99 -13.15 6.99 -1.48
N SER A 100 -13.84 7.09 -2.63
CA SER A 100 -15.27 6.74 -2.75
C SER A 100 -15.57 5.24 -2.72
N SER A 101 -14.58 4.38 -2.96
CA SER A 101 -14.79 2.93 -3.08
C SER A 101 -13.84 2.09 -2.23
N ALA A 102 -12.80 2.71 -1.66
CA ALA A 102 -11.79 1.98 -0.90
C ALA A 102 -12.37 1.22 0.29
N SER A 103 -13.25 1.85 1.05
CA SER A 103 -13.84 1.25 2.25
C SER A 103 -14.70 0.04 1.90
N GLU A 104 -15.64 0.18 0.98
CA GLU A 104 -16.53 -0.90 0.56
C GLU A 104 -15.73 -2.09 0.02
N ALA A 105 -14.81 -1.84 -0.90
CA ALA A 105 -13.97 -2.89 -1.48
C ALA A 105 -13.09 -3.58 -0.43
N PHE A 106 -12.59 -2.83 0.56
CA PHE A 106 -11.74 -3.38 1.59
C PHE A 106 -12.49 -4.30 2.55
N PHE A 107 -13.67 -3.90 3.01
CA PHE A 107 -14.47 -4.76 3.88
C PHE A 107 -15.06 -5.95 3.13
N GLU A 108 -15.44 -5.81 1.85
CA GLU A 108 -15.80 -6.95 0.99
C GLU A 108 -14.65 -7.97 0.87
N LEU A 109 -13.40 -7.47 0.69
CA LEU A 109 -12.22 -8.35 0.69
C LEU A 109 -12.15 -9.18 1.97
N ILE A 110 -12.24 -8.53 3.14
CA ILE A 110 -12.14 -9.21 4.44
C ILE A 110 -13.29 -10.21 4.63
N GLU A 111 -14.51 -9.85 4.26
CA GLU A 111 -15.68 -10.73 4.36
C GLU A 111 -15.49 -12.03 3.57
N ASN A 112 -14.95 -11.93 2.36
CA ASN A 112 -14.71 -13.08 1.47
C ASN A 112 -13.52 -13.95 1.87
N LEU A 113 -12.57 -13.43 2.68
CA LEU A 113 -11.43 -14.22 3.14
C LEU A 113 -11.87 -15.35 4.08
N LYS A 114 -11.52 -16.57 3.73
CA LYS A 114 -11.70 -17.77 4.56
C LYS A 114 -10.42 -18.06 5.34
N ALA A 115 -10.16 -17.27 6.37
CA ALA A 115 -8.98 -17.35 7.21
C ALA A 115 -9.36 -17.36 8.68
N LYS A 116 -8.55 -18.02 9.53
CA LYS A 116 -8.73 -17.98 11.00
C LYS A 116 -8.36 -16.62 11.58
N PHE A 117 -7.28 -16.03 11.05
CA PHE A 117 -6.79 -14.73 11.46
C PHE A 117 -6.52 -13.84 10.26
N VAL A 118 -6.86 -12.56 10.41
CA VAL A 118 -6.51 -11.52 9.43
C VAL A 118 -5.75 -10.42 10.16
N LEU A 119 -4.51 -10.17 9.75
CA LEU A 119 -3.71 -9.04 10.17
C LEU A 119 -3.87 -7.92 9.15
N ILE A 120 -4.20 -6.72 9.59
CA ILE A 120 -4.42 -5.58 8.70
C ILE A 120 -3.49 -4.46 9.13
N SER A 121 -2.51 -4.14 8.29
CA SER A 121 -1.67 -2.97 8.43
C SER A 121 -2.36 -1.77 7.81
N PHE A 122 -2.47 -0.69 8.56
CA PHE A 122 -3.11 0.53 8.09
C PHE A 122 -2.49 1.77 8.75
N ASN A 123 -2.83 2.95 8.25
CA ASN A 123 -2.27 4.20 8.73
C ASN A 123 -3.39 5.17 9.10
N SER A 124 -3.20 5.96 10.15
CA SER A 124 -4.21 6.92 10.65
C SER A 124 -4.56 8.04 9.65
N GLU A 125 -3.78 8.22 8.58
CA GLU A 125 -4.07 9.16 7.49
C GLU A 125 -4.76 8.50 6.29
N GLY A 126 -5.13 7.22 6.41
CA GLY A 126 -5.83 6.48 5.35
C GLY A 126 -7.26 6.95 5.11
N PHE A 127 -7.84 6.47 4.01
CA PHE A 127 -9.23 6.82 3.64
C PHE A 127 -10.27 6.26 4.59
N ILE A 128 -9.98 5.13 5.24
CA ILE A 128 -10.85 4.45 6.19
C ILE A 128 -10.45 4.90 7.58
N ASN A 129 -11.36 5.50 8.32
CA ASN A 129 -11.09 5.95 9.69
C ASN A 129 -11.25 4.82 10.71
N GLN A 130 -10.79 5.06 11.94
CA GLN A 130 -10.80 4.04 12.99
C GLN A 130 -12.21 3.60 13.37
N ASP A 131 -13.17 4.52 13.48
CA ASP A 131 -14.56 4.19 13.85
C ASP A 131 -15.20 3.25 12.81
N GLU A 132 -14.84 3.43 11.54
CA GLU A 132 -15.29 2.60 10.44
C GLU A 132 -14.68 1.20 10.50
N PHE A 133 -13.39 1.08 10.85
CA PHE A 133 -12.74 -0.20 11.15
C PHE A 133 -13.43 -0.91 12.32
N ASP A 134 -13.59 -0.22 13.44
CA ASP A 134 -14.19 -0.79 14.65
C ASP A 134 -15.62 -1.28 14.38
N LYS A 135 -16.41 -0.47 13.69
CA LYS A 135 -17.80 -0.83 13.32
C LYS A 135 -17.89 -2.07 12.43
N ASN A 136 -17.03 -2.20 11.44
CA ASN A 136 -17.11 -3.29 10.47
C ASN A 136 -16.39 -4.56 10.95
N LEU A 137 -15.18 -4.45 11.49
CA LEU A 137 -14.44 -5.63 11.92
C LEU A 137 -15.08 -6.34 13.12
N ASN A 138 -15.68 -5.60 14.07
CA ASN A 138 -16.38 -6.22 15.21
C ASN A 138 -17.63 -7.01 14.81
N LYS A 139 -18.15 -6.84 13.60
CA LYS A 139 -19.22 -7.69 13.06
C LYS A 139 -18.68 -9.01 12.50
N MET A 140 -17.39 -9.06 12.14
CA MET A 140 -16.75 -10.19 11.46
C MET A 140 -16.03 -11.13 12.42
N GLY A 141 -15.68 -10.65 13.64
CA GLY A 141 -15.01 -11.48 14.63
C GLY A 141 -14.46 -10.66 15.80
N LYS A 142 -13.52 -11.28 16.54
CA LYS A 142 -12.86 -10.65 17.67
C LYS A 142 -11.68 -9.81 17.19
N VAL A 143 -11.64 -8.53 17.57
CA VAL A 143 -10.66 -7.56 17.10
C VAL A 143 -9.71 -7.14 18.22
N HIS A 144 -8.42 -7.09 17.92
CA HIS A 144 -7.40 -6.43 18.74
C HIS A 144 -6.69 -5.39 17.89
N LEU A 145 -6.48 -4.21 18.44
CA LEU A 145 -5.75 -3.12 17.79
C LEU A 145 -4.42 -2.87 18.50
N LEU A 146 -3.34 -2.97 17.75
CA LEU A 146 -2.01 -2.51 18.14
C LEU A 146 -1.73 -1.18 17.44
N ARG A 147 -1.15 -0.24 18.16
CA ARG A 147 -0.87 1.11 17.65
C ARG A 147 0.57 1.47 17.94
N GLN A 148 1.26 1.98 16.92
CA GLN A 148 2.61 2.50 17.03
C GLN A 148 2.66 3.92 16.47
N LYS A 149 3.07 4.87 17.30
CA LYS A 149 3.30 6.24 16.85
C LYS A 149 4.59 6.31 16.03
N TYR A 150 4.50 6.88 14.85
CA TYR A 150 5.60 6.98 13.90
C TYR A 150 5.78 8.41 13.40
N ASN A 151 7.02 8.80 13.10
CA ASN A 151 7.31 10.08 12.47
C ASN A 151 7.04 9.98 10.97
N ALA A 152 5.99 10.66 10.50
CA ALA A 152 5.69 10.70 9.08
C ALA A 152 6.84 11.36 8.31
N TYR A 153 7.35 10.69 7.27
CA TYR A 153 8.24 11.34 6.33
C TYR A 153 7.45 12.38 5.52
N ARG A 154 7.74 13.64 5.78
CA ARG A 154 7.11 14.78 5.09
C ARG A 154 8.14 15.41 4.15
N GLY A 155 8.20 14.94 2.91
CA GLY A 155 9.06 15.52 1.87
C GLY A 155 8.66 16.93 1.41
N SER A 156 7.68 17.58 2.06
CA SER A 156 7.11 18.85 1.65
C SER A 156 7.43 19.98 2.62
N ARG A 157 7.62 21.17 2.08
CA ARG A 157 8.05 22.41 2.75
C ARG A 157 7.05 23.03 3.74
N ASN A 158 5.80 22.58 3.79
CA ASN A 158 4.76 23.13 4.64
C ASN A 158 4.57 22.31 5.93
N LEU A 159 5.64 22.18 6.73
CA LEU A 159 5.63 21.45 8.01
C LEU A 159 4.90 22.22 9.13
N LYS A 160 4.68 23.53 8.98
CA LYS A 160 4.17 24.38 10.06
C LYS A 160 2.71 24.11 10.47
N SER A 161 1.92 23.43 9.63
CA SER A 161 0.49 23.22 9.88
C SER A 161 0.06 21.74 9.90
N ARG A 162 0.99 20.79 9.75
CA ARG A 162 0.66 19.36 9.73
C ARG A 162 1.30 18.62 10.89
N ASN A 163 0.56 17.68 11.44
CA ASN A 163 1.11 16.78 12.45
C ASN A 163 2.29 16.01 11.86
N ILE A 164 3.44 16.01 12.53
CA ILE A 164 4.63 15.25 12.14
C ILE A 164 4.52 13.79 12.50
N HIS A 165 3.53 13.41 13.31
CA HIS A 165 3.30 12.04 13.73
C HIS A 165 2.08 11.45 13.04
N VAL A 166 2.17 10.18 12.71
CA VAL A 166 1.08 9.32 12.28
C VAL A 166 1.05 8.10 13.19
N ASP A 167 -0.11 7.50 13.34
CA ASP A 167 -0.22 6.20 14.00
C ASP A 167 -0.24 5.12 12.93
N GLU A 168 0.70 4.20 13.02
CA GLU A 168 0.63 2.92 12.31
C GLU A 168 -0.24 1.98 13.14
N LEU A 169 -1.21 1.39 12.48
CA LEU A 169 -2.26 0.57 13.07
C LEU A 169 -2.12 -0.86 12.57
N LEU A 170 -2.11 -1.81 13.50
CA LEU A 170 -2.20 -3.23 13.15
C LEU A 170 -3.44 -3.80 13.82
N TYR A 171 -4.47 -4.09 13.02
CA TYR A 171 -5.64 -4.80 13.47
C TYR A 171 -5.39 -6.30 13.36
N VAL A 172 -5.73 -7.02 14.42
CA VAL A 172 -5.74 -8.49 14.46
C VAL A 172 -7.18 -8.93 14.57
N LEU A 173 -7.74 -9.46 13.49
CA LEU A 173 -9.08 -10.00 13.45
C LEU A 173 -9.02 -11.53 13.56
N GLN A 174 -9.70 -12.09 14.54
CA GLN A 174 -9.98 -13.51 14.65
C GLN A 174 -11.41 -13.75 14.19
N LYS A 175 -11.57 -14.42 13.05
CA LYS A 175 -12.87 -14.77 12.44
C LYS A 175 -13.49 -16.00 13.06
#